data_c89675ef69f53278ad0e27dd9ab95528
#
_entry.id   c89675ef69f53278ad0e27dd9ab95528
#
_cell.length_a   1.000
_cell.length_b   1.000
_cell.length_c   1.000
_cell.angle_alpha   90.00
_cell.angle_beta   90.00
_cell.angle_gamma   90.00
#
_symmetry.space_group_name_H-M   'P 1'
#
loop_
_entity.id
_entity.type
_entity.pdbx_description
1 polymer ?
#
loop_
_entity_poly.entity_id
_entity_poly.type
_entity_poly.pdbx_seq_one_letter_code
_entity_poly.pdbx_strand_id
1 'polypeptide(L)'
;MFHYDAGLFLTHAQLAVDVRRRQPRCFVSHAHGDHIARHELALATTGTACLYRHRMGPRHRVLEMGYRRPLEFGGLRLTAYPAGHCLGSAMLLAEWGGRTLLYTGDFKLDAPLTAEPAELPHAEILIMESTFGRPHYRLPPRSEVIRQLLELVDGALATGKTPVIHAYPLGKSQEVTKILTMHGVPVLQHREVYAISCIYQQCGVDLGDFSLFEGKPLIGHAIVTLPRSSREFRLPGLGRTVSIAVTGWAADKSAKYRLGVDHALPLSDHADFDQLIEAVRRVAPQEIYCTHGPPEFVDHLCDLGFNAYPLNPPRQRRLF
;
A
#
# COMPACT_ATOMS: atom_id res chain seq x y z
N MET A 1 -22.28 -6.53 -13.04
CA MET A 1 -21.39 -5.35 -12.95
C MET A 1 -19.92 -5.71 -13.25
N PHE A 2 -19.42 -6.80 -12.71
CA PHE A 2 -18.04 -7.24 -12.89
C PHE A 2 -17.96 -8.73 -13.26
N HIS A 3 -16.79 -9.17 -13.73
CA HIS A 3 -16.40 -10.57 -13.89
C HIS A 3 -14.92 -10.74 -13.55
N TYR A 4 -14.51 -11.96 -13.25
CA TYR A 4 -13.14 -12.33 -12.99
C TYR A 4 -12.64 -13.33 -14.06
N ASP A 5 -11.64 -12.91 -14.86
CA ASP A 5 -10.94 -13.76 -15.83
C ASP A 5 -9.43 -13.49 -15.75
N ALA A 6 -8.73 -14.24 -14.89
CA ALA A 6 -7.33 -13.99 -14.56
C ALA A 6 -7.03 -12.50 -14.26
N GLY A 7 -8.02 -11.81 -13.69
CA GLY A 7 -8.05 -10.40 -13.33
C GLY A 7 -9.48 -9.90 -13.16
N LEU A 8 -9.65 -8.81 -12.44
CA LEU A 8 -10.95 -8.16 -12.24
C LEU A 8 -11.26 -7.24 -13.42
N PHE A 9 -12.50 -7.30 -13.92
CA PHE A 9 -12.99 -6.43 -14.98
C PHE A 9 -14.37 -5.86 -14.65
N LEU A 10 -14.57 -4.56 -14.83
CA LEU A 10 -15.88 -3.94 -14.86
C LEU A 10 -16.49 -4.17 -16.26
N THR A 11 -17.50 -5.04 -16.32
CA THR A 11 -17.99 -5.65 -17.55
C THR A 11 -18.46 -4.61 -18.59
N HIS A 12 -19.29 -3.66 -18.17
CA HIS A 12 -19.91 -2.68 -19.07
C HIS A 12 -18.87 -1.72 -19.70
N ALA A 13 -17.88 -1.28 -18.94
CA ALA A 13 -16.83 -0.39 -19.41
C ALA A 13 -15.69 -1.13 -20.12
N GLN A 14 -15.67 -2.46 -20.08
CA GLN A 14 -14.50 -3.26 -20.47
C GLN A 14 -13.21 -2.73 -19.82
N LEU A 15 -13.30 -2.37 -18.56
CA LEU A 15 -12.23 -1.76 -17.79
C LEU A 15 -11.61 -2.81 -16.84
N ALA A 16 -10.35 -3.15 -17.08
CA ALA A 16 -9.58 -3.94 -16.14
C ALA A 16 -9.32 -3.14 -14.85
N VAL A 17 -9.13 -3.82 -13.73
CA VAL A 17 -8.84 -3.22 -12.43
C VAL A 17 -7.62 -3.92 -11.83
N ASP A 18 -6.52 -3.20 -11.64
CA ASP A 18 -5.24 -3.68 -11.07
C ASP A 18 -4.70 -4.98 -11.70
N VAL A 19 -4.80 -5.11 -13.01
CA VAL A 19 -4.37 -6.31 -13.72
C VAL A 19 -2.88 -6.24 -14.09
N ARG A 20 -2.09 -7.24 -13.71
CA ARG A 20 -0.63 -7.30 -13.93
C ARG A 20 -0.18 -7.57 -15.38
N ARG A 21 -1.10 -7.78 -16.29
CA ARG A 21 -0.82 -7.92 -17.74
C ARG A 21 -1.36 -6.72 -18.50
N ARG A 22 -0.68 -6.33 -19.60
CA ARG A 22 -1.11 -5.22 -20.45
C ARG A 22 -2.58 -5.35 -20.84
N GLN A 23 -3.33 -4.26 -20.66
CA GLN A 23 -4.74 -4.12 -21.02
C GLN A 23 -4.94 -2.87 -21.88
N PRO A 24 -5.98 -2.83 -22.74
CA PRO A 24 -6.36 -1.62 -23.45
C PRO A 24 -6.74 -0.49 -22.50
N ARG A 25 -7.44 -0.81 -21.40
CA ARG A 25 -7.88 0.14 -20.36
C ARG A 25 -7.78 -0.52 -19.01
N CYS A 26 -7.19 0.15 -18.04
CA CYS A 26 -7.06 -0.37 -16.67
C CYS A 26 -7.17 0.75 -15.64
N PHE A 27 -8.02 0.58 -14.63
CA PHE A 27 -7.91 1.37 -13.43
C PHE A 27 -6.73 0.86 -12.60
N VAL A 28 -5.89 1.78 -12.15
CA VAL A 28 -4.71 1.51 -11.31
C VAL A 28 -4.95 2.19 -9.98
N SER A 29 -5.24 1.39 -8.95
CA SER A 29 -5.55 1.89 -7.61
C SER A 29 -4.34 2.58 -6.99
N HIS A 30 -3.15 2.02 -7.15
CA HIS A 30 -1.88 2.57 -6.68
C HIS A 30 -0.71 1.97 -7.48
N ALA A 31 0.51 2.49 -7.28
CA ALA A 31 1.63 2.16 -8.15
C ALA A 31 2.56 1.05 -7.61
N HIS A 32 2.11 0.11 -6.75
CA HIS A 32 2.89 -1.07 -6.41
C HIS A 32 2.98 -2.05 -7.59
N GLY A 33 4.06 -2.84 -7.64
CA GLY A 33 4.41 -3.66 -8.81
C GLY A 33 3.43 -4.78 -9.14
N ASP A 34 2.64 -5.20 -8.17
CA ASP A 34 1.59 -6.22 -8.31
C ASP A 34 0.23 -5.67 -8.76
N HIS A 35 0.07 -4.34 -8.83
CA HIS A 35 -1.13 -3.65 -9.31
C HIS A 35 -0.96 -2.98 -10.67
N ILE A 36 0.25 -2.98 -11.25
CA ILE A 36 0.54 -2.24 -12.47
C ILE A 36 1.10 -3.10 -13.58
N ALA A 37 0.81 -2.68 -14.83
CA ALA A 37 1.45 -3.15 -16.06
C ALA A 37 1.49 -1.99 -17.08
N ARG A 38 2.14 -2.19 -18.22
CA ARG A 38 2.20 -1.20 -19.31
C ARG A 38 0.90 -1.17 -20.11
N HIS A 39 -0.18 -0.63 -19.50
CA HIS A 39 -1.49 -0.51 -20.15
C HIS A 39 -1.47 0.52 -21.29
N GLU A 40 -2.41 0.43 -22.24
CA GLU A 40 -2.54 1.42 -23.32
C GLU A 40 -3.12 2.73 -22.78
N LEU A 41 -4.10 2.63 -21.88
CA LEU A 41 -4.66 3.72 -21.10
C LEU A 41 -4.84 3.27 -19.66
N ALA A 42 -4.15 3.91 -18.72
CA ALA A 42 -4.42 3.77 -17.29
C ALA A 42 -5.41 4.85 -16.83
N LEU A 43 -6.31 4.51 -15.91
CA LEU A 43 -7.11 5.46 -15.14
C LEU A 43 -6.52 5.46 -13.74
N ALA A 44 -6.14 6.60 -13.21
CA ALA A 44 -5.51 6.69 -11.89
C ALA A 44 -5.64 8.10 -11.31
N THR A 45 -5.47 8.27 -10.01
CA THR A 45 -5.33 9.60 -9.40
C THR A 45 -4.04 10.28 -9.83
N THR A 46 -3.92 11.59 -9.64
CA THR A 46 -2.72 12.36 -10.01
C THR A 46 -1.46 11.83 -9.34
N GLY A 47 -1.50 11.53 -8.03
CA GLY A 47 -0.35 10.94 -7.31
C GLY A 47 0.06 9.58 -7.86
N THR A 48 -0.91 8.69 -8.07
CA THR A 48 -0.67 7.39 -8.71
C THR A 48 -0.16 7.54 -10.14
N ALA A 49 -0.66 8.51 -10.92
CA ALA A 49 -0.21 8.77 -12.29
C ALA A 49 1.27 9.17 -12.37
N CYS A 50 1.74 10.02 -11.43
CA CYS A 50 3.15 10.41 -11.33
C CYS A 50 4.03 9.17 -11.06
N LEU A 51 3.67 8.36 -10.07
CA LEU A 51 4.38 7.13 -9.71
C LEU A 51 4.31 6.07 -10.82
N TYR A 52 3.16 5.92 -11.47
CA TYR A 52 2.97 5.00 -12.60
C TYR A 52 3.87 5.36 -13.79
N ARG A 53 3.93 6.67 -14.16
CA ARG A 53 4.83 7.14 -15.23
C ARG A 53 6.31 6.96 -14.88
N HIS A 54 6.68 7.15 -13.61
CA HIS A 54 8.04 6.86 -13.14
C HIS A 54 8.43 5.39 -13.34
N ARG A 55 7.52 4.45 -13.03
CA ARG A 55 7.79 3.01 -13.10
C ARG A 55 7.63 2.42 -14.50
N MET A 56 6.63 2.84 -15.24
CA MET A 56 6.27 2.28 -16.55
C MET A 56 6.87 3.05 -17.72
N GLY A 57 7.26 4.30 -17.50
CA GLY A 57 7.83 5.21 -18.48
C GLY A 57 6.97 6.48 -18.69
N PRO A 58 7.58 7.64 -18.95
CA PRO A 58 6.92 8.94 -18.94
C PRO A 58 5.88 9.12 -20.07
N ARG A 59 5.95 8.30 -21.12
CA ARG A 59 5.05 8.40 -22.29
C ARG A 59 3.75 7.60 -22.14
N HIS A 60 3.57 6.85 -21.03
CA HIS A 60 2.33 6.11 -20.82
C HIS A 60 1.13 7.03 -20.62
N ARG A 61 0.05 6.73 -21.35
CA ARG A 61 -1.20 7.50 -21.27
C ARG A 61 -1.92 7.19 -19.96
N VAL A 62 -2.23 8.25 -19.22
CA VAL A 62 -3.02 8.16 -17.99
C VAL A 62 -4.15 9.18 -18.08
N LEU A 63 -5.38 8.71 -17.91
CA LEU A 63 -6.54 9.54 -17.64
C LEU A 63 -6.59 9.78 -16.13
N GLU A 64 -6.30 11.01 -15.72
CA GLU A 64 -6.21 11.36 -14.30
C GLU A 64 -7.61 11.60 -13.72
N MET A 65 -7.86 11.01 -12.56
CA MET A 65 -9.11 11.10 -11.81
C MET A 65 -8.86 11.90 -10.52
N GLY A 66 -9.66 12.93 -10.30
CA GLY A 66 -9.68 13.61 -8.99
C GLY A 66 -10.48 12.81 -7.97
N TYR A 67 -10.04 12.83 -6.69
CA TYR A 67 -10.85 12.25 -5.62
C TYR A 67 -12.21 12.93 -5.52
N ARG A 68 -13.25 12.14 -5.26
CA ARG A 68 -14.67 12.54 -5.10
C ARG A 68 -15.24 13.25 -6.33
N ARG A 69 -14.56 13.14 -7.50
CA ARG A 69 -15.05 13.72 -8.76
C ARG A 69 -15.49 12.59 -9.68
N PRO A 70 -16.79 12.46 -9.93
CA PRO A 70 -17.29 11.43 -10.83
C PRO A 70 -16.81 11.62 -12.26
N LEU A 71 -16.51 10.51 -12.92
CA LEU A 71 -16.11 10.42 -14.31
C LEU A 71 -17.03 9.43 -15.03
N GLU A 72 -17.71 9.86 -16.10
CA GLU A 72 -18.45 8.96 -16.97
C GLU A 72 -17.46 8.20 -17.88
N PHE A 73 -17.41 6.88 -17.78
CA PHE A 73 -16.48 6.06 -18.53
C PHE A 73 -17.10 4.71 -18.91
N GLY A 74 -17.26 4.45 -20.22
CA GLY A 74 -17.79 3.18 -20.76
C GLY A 74 -19.18 2.82 -20.24
N GLY A 75 -20.03 3.82 -20.01
CA GLY A 75 -21.40 3.64 -19.48
C GLY A 75 -21.47 3.43 -17.98
N LEU A 76 -20.37 3.55 -17.27
CA LEU A 76 -20.30 3.56 -15.81
C LEU A 76 -19.99 4.97 -15.31
N ARG A 77 -20.50 5.32 -14.14
CA ARG A 77 -20.05 6.46 -13.36
C ARG A 77 -19.00 5.97 -12.36
N LEU A 78 -17.78 6.46 -12.52
CA LEU A 78 -16.61 6.06 -11.73
C LEU A 78 -16.19 7.20 -10.80
N THR A 79 -16.02 6.91 -9.51
CA THR A 79 -15.54 7.89 -8.53
C THR A 79 -14.37 7.30 -7.74
N ALA A 80 -13.23 7.99 -7.73
CA ALA A 80 -12.08 7.61 -6.92
C ALA A 80 -12.22 8.18 -5.50
N TYR A 81 -11.96 7.36 -4.48
CA TYR A 81 -11.87 7.76 -3.07
C TYR A 81 -10.49 7.42 -2.52
N PRO A 82 -9.93 8.22 -1.59
CA PRO A 82 -8.62 7.89 -1.00
C PRO A 82 -8.65 6.55 -0.29
N ALA A 83 -7.56 5.78 -0.42
CA ALA A 83 -7.42 4.46 0.20
C ALA A 83 -6.53 4.45 1.46
N GLY A 84 -5.78 5.51 1.76
CA GLY A 84 -4.93 5.60 2.95
C GLY A 84 -3.64 4.79 2.90
N HIS A 85 -3.34 4.14 1.79
CA HIS A 85 -2.23 3.21 1.65
C HIS A 85 -0.89 3.89 1.29
N CYS A 86 -0.86 4.67 0.22
CA CYS A 86 0.29 5.46 -0.22
C CYS A 86 -0.17 6.66 -1.05
N LEU A 87 0.75 7.54 -1.45
CA LEU A 87 0.46 8.71 -2.28
C LEU A 87 -0.40 8.34 -3.49
N GLY A 88 -1.56 8.96 -3.59
CA GLY A 88 -2.47 8.78 -4.70
C GLY A 88 -3.27 7.47 -4.68
N SER A 89 -3.09 6.58 -3.69
CA SER A 89 -3.83 5.32 -3.62
C SER A 89 -5.33 5.57 -3.54
N ALA A 90 -6.11 4.81 -4.32
CA ALA A 90 -7.54 5.05 -4.48
C ALA A 90 -8.37 3.77 -4.47
N MET A 91 -9.49 3.84 -3.79
CA MET A 91 -10.64 2.97 -3.98
C MET A 91 -11.43 3.45 -5.20
N LEU A 92 -12.09 2.54 -5.90
CA LEU A 92 -12.95 2.85 -7.04
C LEU A 92 -14.42 2.49 -6.74
N LEU A 93 -15.27 3.51 -6.65
CA LEU A 93 -16.71 3.32 -6.66
C LEU A 93 -17.19 3.35 -8.12
N ALA A 94 -17.87 2.27 -8.56
CA ALA A 94 -18.49 2.15 -9.87
C ALA A 94 -20.01 2.06 -9.69
N GLU A 95 -20.76 2.89 -10.44
CA GLU A 95 -22.21 2.98 -10.40
C GLU A 95 -22.80 2.65 -11.78
N TRP A 96 -23.82 1.81 -11.82
CA TRP A 96 -24.56 1.45 -13.03
C TRP A 96 -25.95 0.90 -12.74
N GLY A 97 -26.96 1.45 -13.39
CA GLY A 97 -28.33 0.96 -13.30
C GLY A 97 -28.90 0.94 -11.88
N GLY A 98 -28.50 1.90 -11.04
CA GLY A 98 -28.89 1.99 -9.63
C GLY A 98 -28.10 1.06 -8.69
N ARG A 99 -27.17 0.25 -9.21
CA ARG A 99 -26.27 -0.61 -8.41
C ARG A 99 -24.91 0.03 -8.22
N THR A 100 -24.27 -0.26 -7.08
CA THR A 100 -22.97 0.28 -6.70
C THR A 100 -21.98 -0.82 -6.36
N LEU A 101 -20.72 -0.65 -6.79
CA LEU A 101 -19.62 -1.54 -6.48
C LEU A 101 -18.43 -0.71 -6.01
N LEU A 102 -17.88 -1.05 -4.85
CA LEU A 102 -16.62 -0.49 -4.34
C LEU A 102 -15.50 -1.53 -4.48
N TYR A 103 -14.42 -1.16 -5.18
CA TYR A 103 -13.14 -1.86 -5.15
C TYR A 103 -12.16 -1.10 -4.28
N THR A 104 -11.58 -1.73 -3.27
CA THR A 104 -10.72 -1.01 -2.31
C THR A 104 -9.31 -0.76 -2.81
N GLY A 105 -8.77 -1.60 -3.71
CA GLY A 105 -7.33 -1.72 -3.83
C GLY A 105 -6.73 -2.10 -2.47
N ASP A 106 -5.45 -1.80 -2.27
CA ASP A 106 -4.83 -1.88 -0.95
C ASP A 106 -5.21 -0.62 -0.15
N PHE A 107 -5.58 -0.81 1.11
CA PHE A 107 -6.07 0.29 1.93
C PHE A 107 -5.67 0.19 3.40
N LYS A 108 -5.79 1.32 4.12
CA LYS A 108 -5.54 1.42 5.55
C LYS A 108 -6.47 2.46 6.17
N LEU A 109 -7.02 2.17 7.34
CA LEU A 109 -7.94 3.08 8.04
C LEU A 109 -7.24 4.10 8.94
N ASP A 110 -6.05 3.76 9.48
CA ASP A 110 -5.26 4.75 10.22
C ASP A 110 -4.78 5.87 9.30
N ALA A 111 -4.90 7.10 9.74
CA ALA A 111 -4.47 8.27 8.97
C ALA A 111 -2.95 8.21 8.69
N PRO A 112 -2.53 8.16 7.41
CA PRO A 112 -1.12 8.24 7.05
C PRO A 112 -0.59 9.68 7.18
N LEU A 113 0.73 9.84 7.28
CA LEU A 113 1.37 11.16 7.28
C LEU A 113 1.71 11.64 5.85
N THR A 114 1.70 10.73 4.87
CA THR A 114 2.23 10.98 3.53
C THR A 114 1.26 10.65 2.40
N ALA A 115 0.01 10.41 2.75
CA ALA A 115 -1.09 10.16 1.80
C ALA A 115 -2.41 10.70 2.37
N GLU A 116 -3.44 10.73 1.54
CA GLU A 116 -4.79 11.10 1.97
C GLU A 116 -5.40 10.00 2.86
N PRO A 117 -6.11 10.34 3.95
CA PRO A 117 -6.82 9.36 4.79
C PRO A 117 -7.89 8.60 4.00
N ALA A 118 -8.08 7.31 4.31
CA ALA A 118 -9.06 6.46 3.64
C ALA A 118 -10.49 6.97 3.84
N GLU A 119 -11.29 6.90 2.76
CA GLU A 119 -12.73 7.17 2.77
C GLU A 119 -13.48 5.97 2.22
N LEU A 120 -14.44 5.50 2.99
CA LEU A 120 -15.25 4.32 2.66
C LEU A 120 -16.67 4.76 2.29
N PRO A 121 -17.01 4.93 1.00
CA PRO A 121 -18.39 5.14 0.58
C PRO A 121 -19.22 3.87 0.76
N HIS A 122 -20.52 4.02 0.94
CA HIS A 122 -21.45 2.89 0.90
C HIS A 122 -21.50 2.28 -0.50
N ALA A 123 -21.60 0.94 -0.57
CA ALA A 123 -21.77 0.22 -1.83
C ALA A 123 -22.49 -1.12 -1.59
N GLU A 124 -23.30 -1.56 -2.56
CA GLU A 124 -23.99 -2.86 -2.49
C GLU A 124 -23.04 -4.04 -2.66
N ILE A 125 -21.99 -3.87 -3.47
CA ILE A 125 -20.97 -4.87 -3.72
C ILE A 125 -19.63 -4.30 -3.24
N LEU A 126 -18.91 -5.07 -2.39
CA LEU A 126 -17.56 -4.74 -1.94
C LEU A 126 -16.58 -5.78 -2.48
N ILE A 127 -15.59 -5.33 -3.24
CA ILE A 127 -14.41 -6.14 -3.60
C ILE A 127 -13.23 -5.57 -2.84
N MET A 128 -12.65 -6.35 -1.91
CA MET A 128 -11.64 -5.85 -0.98
C MET A 128 -10.42 -6.74 -0.87
N GLU A 129 -9.27 -6.12 -0.57
CA GLU A 129 -8.10 -6.85 -0.11
C GLU A 129 -8.36 -7.51 1.24
N SER A 130 -7.60 -8.55 1.55
CA SER A 130 -7.60 -9.20 2.85
C SER A 130 -6.20 -9.69 3.26
N THR A 131 -5.17 -8.91 2.96
CA THR A 131 -3.75 -9.23 3.18
C THR A 131 -3.49 -9.72 4.62
N PHE A 132 -4.00 -9.00 5.59
CA PHE A 132 -3.92 -9.36 7.01
C PHE A 132 -5.20 -9.99 7.57
N GLY A 133 -5.92 -10.75 6.76
CA GLY A 133 -7.19 -11.39 7.09
C GLY A 133 -7.12 -12.57 8.06
N ARG A 134 -6.11 -12.65 8.92
CA ARG A 134 -6.02 -13.63 10.01
C ARG A 134 -6.01 -12.97 11.38
N PRO A 135 -6.70 -13.52 12.40
CA PRO A 135 -6.83 -12.91 13.71
C PRO A 135 -5.52 -12.53 14.42
N HIS A 136 -4.42 -13.20 14.11
CA HIS A 136 -3.11 -12.88 14.70
C HIS A 136 -2.46 -11.61 14.12
N TYR A 137 -3.02 -11.04 13.04
CA TYR A 137 -2.62 -9.74 12.49
C TYR A 137 -3.43 -8.58 13.07
N ARG A 138 -3.80 -8.65 14.35
CA ARG A 138 -4.18 -7.48 15.13
C ARG A 138 -2.92 -6.75 15.54
N LEU A 139 -2.67 -5.62 14.88
CA LEU A 139 -1.43 -4.88 15.08
C LEU A 139 -1.53 -3.98 16.31
N PRO A 140 -0.40 -3.69 16.98
CA PRO A 140 -0.37 -2.70 18.05
C PRO A 140 -0.80 -1.31 17.54
N PRO A 141 -1.29 -0.43 18.42
CA PRO A 141 -1.59 0.95 18.06
C PRO A 141 -0.41 1.59 17.31
N ARG A 142 -0.69 2.26 16.20
CA ARG A 142 0.32 2.89 15.33
C ARG A 142 1.25 3.83 16.10
N SER A 143 0.71 4.62 17.04
CA SER A 143 1.48 5.53 17.90
C SER A 143 2.51 4.81 18.74
N GLU A 144 2.19 3.62 19.26
CA GLU A 144 3.09 2.79 20.04
C GLU A 144 4.26 2.27 19.20
N VAL A 145 3.98 1.81 17.96
CA VAL A 145 5.01 1.33 17.02
C VAL A 145 5.94 2.47 16.60
N ILE A 146 5.39 3.68 16.37
CA ILE A 146 6.19 4.88 16.08
C ILE A 146 7.09 5.24 17.25
N ARG A 147 6.56 5.24 18.49
CA ARG A 147 7.36 5.50 19.70
C ARG A 147 8.53 4.52 19.80
N GLN A 148 8.29 3.23 19.61
CA GLN A 148 9.34 2.20 19.61
C GLN A 148 10.39 2.43 18.50
N LEU A 149 9.96 2.83 17.30
CA LEU A 149 10.89 3.17 16.20
C LEU A 149 11.81 4.32 16.60
N LEU A 150 11.26 5.39 17.17
CA LEU A 150 12.00 6.58 17.58
C LEU A 150 12.98 6.27 18.71
N GLU A 151 12.57 5.50 19.73
CA GLU A 151 13.44 5.05 20.83
C GLU A 151 14.63 4.22 20.33
N LEU A 152 14.42 3.33 19.35
CA LEU A 152 15.51 2.55 18.75
C LEU A 152 16.47 3.42 17.94
N VAL A 153 15.94 4.42 17.23
CA VAL A 153 16.76 5.37 16.44
C VAL A 153 17.58 6.24 17.37
N ASP A 154 16.97 6.85 18.40
CA ASP A 154 17.68 7.69 19.39
C ASP A 154 18.75 6.90 20.14
N GLY A 155 18.45 5.68 20.58
CA GLY A 155 19.40 4.79 21.25
C GLY A 155 20.60 4.39 20.36
N ALA A 156 20.35 4.20 19.05
CA ALA A 156 21.43 3.94 18.10
C ALA A 156 22.33 5.19 17.94
N LEU A 157 21.75 6.35 17.70
CA LEU A 157 22.47 7.62 17.51
C LEU A 157 23.26 8.00 18.78
N ALA A 158 22.67 7.87 19.97
CA ALA A 158 23.33 8.14 21.26
C ALA A 158 24.58 7.25 21.49
N THR A 159 24.61 6.05 20.91
CA THR A 159 25.77 5.12 21.03
C THR A 159 26.72 5.18 19.83
N GLY A 160 26.60 6.21 18.98
CA GLY A 160 27.44 6.41 17.80
C GLY A 160 27.26 5.32 16.73
N LYS A 161 26.09 4.68 16.68
CA LYS A 161 25.70 3.73 15.62
C LYS A 161 24.79 4.41 14.62
N THR A 162 24.82 3.95 13.38
CA THR A 162 23.90 4.41 12.33
C THR A 162 22.63 3.56 12.33
N PRO A 163 21.44 4.13 12.57
CA PRO A 163 20.19 3.41 12.40
C PRO A 163 19.91 3.19 10.91
N VAL A 164 19.68 1.93 10.51
CA VAL A 164 19.37 1.52 9.14
C VAL A 164 17.97 0.92 9.11
N ILE A 165 17.03 1.65 8.52
CA ILE A 165 15.63 1.26 8.47
C ILE A 165 15.34 0.61 7.12
N HIS A 166 14.90 -0.65 7.16
CA HIS A 166 14.50 -1.43 6.00
C HIS A 166 13.00 -1.35 5.78
N ALA A 167 12.58 -0.78 4.64
CA ALA A 167 11.19 -0.59 4.30
C ALA A 167 10.96 -0.76 2.79
N TYR A 168 9.71 -1.03 2.38
CA TYR A 168 9.35 -1.02 0.96
C TYR A 168 9.58 0.37 0.35
N PRO A 169 10.11 0.45 -0.88
CA PRO A 169 10.57 1.72 -1.46
C PRO A 169 9.45 2.73 -1.71
N LEU A 170 8.23 2.26 -2.01
CA LEU A 170 7.04 3.10 -2.22
C LEU A 170 6.09 3.00 -1.01
N GLY A 171 5.64 4.13 -0.50
CA GLY A 171 4.70 4.27 0.60
C GLY A 171 5.40 4.20 1.96
N LYS A 172 5.84 3.01 2.38
CA LYS A 172 6.44 2.76 3.70
C LYS A 172 7.70 3.59 3.95
N SER A 173 8.60 3.67 2.99
CA SER A 173 9.84 4.44 3.14
C SER A 173 9.58 5.93 3.30
N GLN A 174 8.59 6.49 2.61
CA GLN A 174 8.21 7.89 2.73
C GLN A 174 7.54 8.18 4.07
N GLU A 175 6.69 7.27 4.53
CA GLU A 175 6.06 7.34 5.85
C GLU A 175 7.10 7.33 6.98
N VAL A 176 8.07 6.40 6.92
CA VAL A 176 9.19 6.33 7.87
C VAL A 176 10.04 7.58 7.80
N THR A 177 10.36 8.06 6.61
CA THR A 177 11.13 9.31 6.43
C THR A 177 10.40 10.47 7.11
N LYS A 178 9.10 10.64 6.88
CA LYS A 178 8.32 11.71 7.52
C LYS A 178 8.30 11.59 9.04
N ILE A 179 8.14 10.37 9.58
CA ILE A 179 8.20 10.12 11.03
C ILE A 179 9.54 10.60 11.61
N LEU A 180 10.65 10.20 10.98
CA LEU A 180 12.00 10.53 11.47
C LEU A 180 12.30 12.03 11.37
N THR A 181 11.99 12.67 10.25
CA THR A 181 12.24 14.10 10.03
C THR A 181 11.39 14.97 10.94
N MET A 182 10.13 14.59 11.22
CA MET A 182 9.30 15.26 12.24
C MET A 182 9.88 15.14 13.65
N HIS A 183 10.65 14.10 13.94
CA HIS A 183 11.38 13.91 15.19
C HIS A 183 12.74 14.62 15.21
N GLY A 184 13.09 15.35 14.15
CA GLY A 184 14.35 16.07 14.03
C GLY A 184 15.54 15.20 13.60
N VAL A 185 15.32 13.98 13.13
CA VAL A 185 16.37 13.09 12.62
C VAL A 185 16.41 13.19 11.08
N PRO A 186 17.47 13.79 10.49
CA PRO A 186 17.63 13.83 9.05
C PRO A 186 17.88 12.44 8.46
N VAL A 187 17.43 12.22 7.21
CA VAL A 187 17.39 10.90 6.59
C VAL A 187 18.22 10.83 5.32
N LEU A 188 19.12 9.85 5.26
CA LEU A 188 19.77 9.43 4.02
C LEU A 188 18.96 8.32 3.37
N GLN A 189 18.70 8.40 2.08
CA GLN A 189 17.85 7.45 1.38
C GLN A 189 18.61 6.67 0.32
N HIS A 190 18.35 5.36 0.24
CA HIS A 190 18.75 4.56 -0.92
C HIS A 190 18.19 5.17 -2.21
N ARG A 191 18.94 5.10 -3.32
CA ARG A 191 18.60 5.76 -4.60
C ARG A 191 17.16 5.53 -5.08
N GLU A 192 16.61 4.33 -4.91
CA GLU A 192 15.23 4.04 -5.31
C GLU A 192 14.20 4.70 -4.40
N VAL A 193 14.47 4.70 -3.09
CA VAL A 193 13.64 5.42 -2.11
C VAL A 193 13.68 6.91 -2.39
N TYR A 194 14.86 7.46 -2.61
CA TYR A 194 15.09 8.88 -2.91
C TYR A 194 14.33 9.34 -4.15
N ALA A 195 14.41 8.57 -5.25
CA ALA A 195 13.70 8.89 -6.49
C ALA A 195 12.18 8.97 -6.28
N ILE A 196 11.61 8.05 -5.50
CA ILE A 196 10.18 8.06 -5.16
C ILE A 196 9.86 9.23 -4.22
N SER A 197 10.71 9.51 -3.23
CA SER A 197 10.52 10.64 -2.30
C SER A 197 10.52 11.99 -3.02
N CYS A 198 11.34 12.17 -4.05
CA CYS A 198 11.28 13.36 -4.92
C CYS A 198 9.93 13.51 -5.63
N ILE A 199 9.27 12.39 -6.02
CA ILE A 199 7.93 12.44 -6.62
C ILE A 199 6.90 12.86 -5.57
N TYR A 200 7.00 12.36 -4.33
CA TYR A 200 6.13 12.80 -3.23
C TYR A 200 6.23 14.31 -3.03
N GLN A 201 7.43 14.88 -2.99
CA GLN A 201 7.64 16.34 -2.90
C GLN A 201 7.05 17.08 -4.11
N GLN A 202 7.25 16.59 -5.33
CA GLN A 202 6.65 17.18 -6.54
C GLN A 202 5.12 17.17 -6.49
N CYS A 203 4.51 16.19 -5.81
CA CYS A 203 3.08 16.12 -5.56
C CYS A 203 2.62 16.92 -4.33
N GLY A 204 3.51 17.70 -3.70
CA GLY A 204 3.18 18.59 -2.58
C GLY A 204 3.25 17.93 -1.19
N VAL A 205 3.77 16.70 -1.08
CA VAL A 205 3.96 16.05 0.22
C VAL A 205 5.33 16.41 0.79
N ASP A 206 5.35 17.20 1.85
CA ASP A 206 6.57 17.52 2.58
C ASP A 206 7.05 16.32 3.40
N LEU A 207 8.24 15.81 3.09
CA LEU A 207 8.90 14.72 3.80
C LEU A 207 9.96 15.19 4.81
N GLY A 208 10.23 16.50 4.91
CA GLY A 208 11.26 17.07 5.77
C GLY A 208 12.67 16.93 5.19
N ASP A 209 13.69 16.86 6.07
CA ASP A 209 15.12 16.83 5.69
C ASP A 209 15.56 15.42 5.28
N PHE A 210 15.65 15.18 3.97
CA PHE A 210 16.19 13.94 3.43
C PHE A 210 17.10 14.19 2.22
N SER A 211 18.07 13.30 2.02
CA SER A 211 19.03 13.36 0.91
C SER A 211 19.42 11.98 0.41
N LEU A 212 20.06 11.93 -0.75
CA LEU A 212 20.55 10.68 -1.33
C LEU A 212 21.73 10.12 -0.51
N PHE A 213 21.70 8.82 -0.21
CA PHE A 213 22.84 8.12 0.38
C PHE A 213 23.92 7.88 -0.67
N GLU A 214 25.07 8.54 -0.53
CA GLU A 214 26.22 8.47 -1.45
C GLU A 214 27.35 7.52 -0.98
N GLY A 215 26.99 6.50 -0.19
CA GLY A 215 27.94 5.47 0.24
C GLY A 215 28.66 5.78 1.55
N LYS A 216 28.43 6.93 2.17
CA LYS A 216 28.98 7.29 3.49
C LYS A 216 27.88 7.71 4.45
N PRO A 217 27.78 7.11 5.64
CA PRO A 217 26.85 7.56 6.67
C PRO A 217 27.30 8.94 7.19
N LEU A 218 26.33 9.78 7.52
CA LEU A 218 26.58 11.05 8.20
C LEU A 218 26.19 10.92 9.68
N ILE A 219 26.98 11.56 10.55
CA ILE A 219 26.71 11.56 12.00
C ILE A 219 25.33 12.21 12.25
N GLY A 220 24.55 11.61 13.12
CA GLY A 220 23.21 12.12 13.44
C GLY A 220 22.12 11.78 12.42
N HIS A 221 22.42 11.08 11.33
CA HIS A 221 21.45 10.71 10.32
C HIS A 221 20.99 9.25 10.45
N ALA A 222 19.74 9.00 10.10
CA ALA A 222 19.23 7.66 9.84
C ALA A 222 19.32 7.32 8.34
N ILE A 223 19.43 6.02 8.01
CA ILE A 223 19.38 5.56 6.63
C ILE A 223 18.08 4.80 6.39
N VAL A 224 17.28 5.20 5.40
CA VAL A 224 16.09 4.46 4.93
C VAL A 224 16.44 3.76 3.62
N THR A 225 16.24 2.44 3.59
CA THR A 225 16.68 1.57 2.49
C THR A 225 15.70 0.44 2.21
N LEU A 226 15.97 -0.32 1.16
CA LEU A 226 15.18 -1.46 0.71
C LEU A 226 15.19 -2.60 1.75
N PRO A 227 14.21 -3.51 1.71
CA PRO A 227 14.26 -4.77 2.47
C PRO A 227 15.57 -5.53 2.17
N ARG A 228 16.15 -6.18 3.17
CA ARG A 228 17.40 -6.96 3.00
C ARG A 228 17.29 -8.07 1.96
N SER A 229 16.10 -8.58 1.73
CA SER A 229 15.80 -9.56 0.67
C SER A 229 15.76 -8.97 -0.74
N SER A 230 15.78 -7.64 -0.90
CA SER A 230 15.81 -7.00 -2.22
C SER A 230 17.14 -7.29 -2.94
N ARG A 231 17.05 -7.59 -4.24
CA ARG A 231 18.24 -7.79 -5.09
C ARG A 231 19.05 -6.51 -5.26
N GLU A 232 18.42 -5.36 -5.18
CA GLU A 232 19.01 -4.03 -5.30
C GLU A 232 19.62 -3.53 -3.99
N PHE A 233 19.38 -4.25 -2.88
CA PHE A 233 19.96 -3.87 -1.59
C PHE A 233 21.48 -3.88 -1.63
N ARG A 234 22.10 -2.71 -1.48
CA ARG A 234 23.54 -2.51 -1.37
C ARG A 234 23.82 -1.31 -0.48
N LEU A 235 24.50 -1.52 0.62
CA LEU A 235 24.95 -0.46 1.53
C LEU A 235 26.42 -0.74 1.94
N PRO A 236 27.37 -0.42 1.06
CA PRO A 236 28.79 -0.57 1.41
C PRO A 236 29.24 0.51 2.41
N GLY A 237 30.28 0.24 3.17
CA GLY A 237 30.98 1.26 3.97
C GLY A 237 30.28 1.69 5.25
N LEU A 238 29.22 0.99 5.69
CA LEU A 238 28.59 1.27 6.97
C LEU A 238 29.46 0.73 8.12
N GLY A 239 29.78 1.60 9.08
CA GLY A 239 30.44 1.22 10.33
C GLY A 239 29.50 0.41 11.25
N ARG A 240 29.44 0.78 12.54
CA ARG A 240 28.52 0.15 13.49
C ARG A 240 27.07 0.60 13.21
N THR A 241 26.17 -0.35 13.00
CA THR A 241 24.75 -0.09 12.65
C THR A 241 23.80 -0.72 13.64
N VAL A 242 22.55 -0.24 13.66
CA VAL A 242 21.38 -0.93 14.18
C VAL A 242 20.39 -1.07 13.04
N SER A 243 20.06 -2.30 12.67
CA SER A 243 19.15 -2.62 11.56
C SER A 243 17.72 -2.83 12.06
N ILE A 244 16.77 -2.10 11.47
CA ILE A 244 15.36 -2.09 11.87
C ILE A 244 14.51 -2.38 10.63
N ALA A 245 13.75 -3.47 10.60
CA ALA A 245 12.76 -3.70 9.56
C ALA A 245 11.40 -3.13 9.99
N VAL A 246 10.74 -2.44 9.05
CA VAL A 246 9.43 -1.83 9.28
C VAL A 246 8.43 -2.41 8.27
N THR A 247 7.52 -3.28 8.76
CA THR A 247 6.57 -4.01 7.90
C THR A 247 5.43 -4.59 8.73
N GLY A 248 4.20 -4.64 8.20
CA GLY A 248 3.06 -5.30 8.85
C GLY A 248 3.31 -6.80 9.14
N TRP A 249 4.18 -7.45 8.37
CA TRP A 249 4.59 -8.85 8.60
C TRP A 249 5.45 -9.06 9.85
N ALA A 250 5.80 -7.99 10.58
CA ALA A 250 6.54 -8.04 11.83
C ALA A 250 5.63 -8.19 13.07
N ALA A 251 4.37 -8.57 12.90
CA ALA A 251 3.45 -8.89 14.01
C ALA A 251 3.97 -10.04 14.89
N ASP A 252 4.76 -10.94 14.32
CA ASP A 252 5.37 -12.07 15.01
C ASP A 252 6.75 -11.70 15.58
N LYS A 253 7.01 -12.04 16.83
CA LYS A 253 8.29 -11.80 17.54
C LYS A 253 9.49 -12.47 16.84
N SER A 254 9.28 -13.54 16.07
CA SER A 254 10.33 -14.22 15.29
C SER A 254 10.70 -13.47 14.01
N ALA A 255 9.93 -12.46 13.62
CA ALA A 255 10.10 -11.74 12.36
C ALA A 255 11.52 -11.18 12.19
N LYS A 256 12.15 -10.67 13.26
CA LYS A 256 13.51 -10.14 13.19
C LYS A 256 14.54 -11.18 12.72
N TYR A 257 14.39 -12.44 13.13
CA TYR A 257 15.29 -13.54 12.70
C TYR A 257 15.06 -13.90 11.23
N ARG A 258 13.79 -14.00 10.82
CA ARG A 258 13.41 -14.28 9.42
C ARG A 258 13.88 -13.17 8.47
N LEU A 259 13.83 -11.92 8.91
CA LEU A 259 14.25 -10.74 8.13
C LEU A 259 15.76 -10.45 8.26
N GLY A 260 16.46 -11.10 9.17
CA GLY A 260 17.89 -10.93 9.40
C GLY A 260 18.28 -9.54 9.91
N VAL A 261 17.48 -8.96 10.80
CA VAL A 261 17.66 -7.61 11.37
C VAL A 261 17.72 -7.66 12.90
N ASP A 262 18.22 -6.57 13.50
CA ASP A 262 18.30 -6.45 14.97
C ASP A 262 16.90 -6.27 15.57
N HIS A 263 16.05 -5.47 14.90
CA HIS A 263 14.69 -5.19 15.33
C HIS A 263 13.70 -5.27 14.15
N ALA A 264 12.47 -5.71 14.42
CA ALA A 264 11.39 -5.73 13.46
C ALA A 264 10.13 -5.11 14.09
N LEU A 265 9.55 -4.10 13.43
CA LEU A 265 8.43 -3.34 13.93
C LEU A 265 7.20 -3.48 13.02
N PRO A 266 6.01 -3.75 13.59
CA PRO A 266 4.78 -4.01 12.83
C PRO A 266 4.08 -2.71 12.42
N LEU A 267 4.76 -1.82 11.70
CA LEU A 267 4.14 -0.64 11.09
C LEU A 267 3.60 -1.01 9.70
N SER A 268 2.29 -1.13 9.60
CA SER A 268 1.60 -1.50 8.36
C SER A 268 1.14 -0.27 7.56
N ASP A 269 1.05 -0.41 6.25
CA ASP A 269 0.35 0.43 5.29
C ASP A 269 -0.93 -0.23 4.73
N HIS A 270 -1.25 -1.43 5.20
CA HIS A 270 -2.52 -2.12 4.95
C HIS A 270 -3.39 -2.15 6.21
N ALA A 271 -4.67 -2.33 6.01
CA ALA A 271 -5.63 -2.60 7.08
C ALA A 271 -5.24 -3.88 7.82
N ASP A 272 -5.27 -3.85 9.14
CA ASP A 272 -5.13 -5.02 9.98
C ASP A 272 -6.44 -5.81 10.06
N PHE A 273 -6.44 -6.93 10.78
CA PHE A 273 -7.61 -7.81 10.86
C PHE A 273 -8.88 -7.10 11.33
N ASP A 274 -8.78 -6.26 12.36
CA ASP A 274 -9.96 -5.56 12.89
C ASP A 274 -10.40 -4.40 11.98
N GLN A 275 -9.46 -3.72 11.32
CA GLN A 275 -9.74 -2.69 10.32
C GLN A 275 -10.41 -3.26 9.06
N LEU A 276 -10.06 -4.48 8.63
CA LEU A 276 -10.73 -5.17 7.53
C LEU A 276 -12.22 -5.39 7.86
N ILE A 277 -12.55 -5.86 9.06
CA ILE A 277 -13.93 -6.06 9.51
C ILE A 277 -14.66 -4.71 9.64
N GLU A 278 -13.97 -3.70 10.18
CA GLU A 278 -14.54 -2.35 10.31
C GLU A 278 -14.85 -1.73 8.94
N ALA A 279 -14.01 -1.96 7.92
CA ALA A 279 -14.27 -1.53 6.56
C ALA A 279 -15.56 -2.14 6.00
N VAL A 280 -15.79 -3.43 6.21
CA VAL A 280 -17.04 -4.10 5.83
C VAL A 280 -18.26 -3.44 6.51
N ARG A 281 -18.17 -3.17 7.81
CA ARG A 281 -19.27 -2.53 8.56
C ARG A 281 -19.57 -1.12 8.05
N ARG A 282 -18.54 -0.33 7.73
CA ARG A 282 -18.71 1.04 7.22
C ARG A 282 -19.28 1.08 5.80
N VAL A 283 -18.81 0.21 4.92
CA VAL A 283 -19.32 0.12 3.54
C VAL A 283 -20.76 -0.41 3.53
N ALA A 284 -21.11 -1.28 4.48
CA ALA A 284 -22.42 -1.94 4.64
C ALA A 284 -22.92 -2.65 3.36
N PRO A 285 -22.10 -3.53 2.74
CA PRO A 285 -22.42 -4.16 1.47
C PRO A 285 -23.43 -5.31 1.65
N GLN A 286 -24.10 -5.67 0.54
CA GLN A 286 -24.94 -6.86 0.44
C GLN A 286 -24.12 -8.10 0.06
N GLU A 287 -23.05 -7.91 -0.72
CA GLU A 287 -22.15 -8.95 -1.17
C GLU A 287 -20.68 -8.51 -1.02
N ILE A 288 -19.81 -9.40 -0.55
CA ILE A 288 -18.37 -9.15 -0.35
C ILE A 288 -17.57 -10.15 -1.14
N TYR A 289 -16.55 -9.67 -1.87
CA TYR A 289 -15.58 -10.49 -2.57
C TYR A 289 -14.18 -10.18 -2.07
N CYS A 290 -13.50 -11.18 -1.45
CA CYS A 290 -12.16 -11.00 -0.88
C CYS A 290 -11.07 -11.40 -1.88
N THR A 291 -10.02 -10.60 -1.96
CA THR A 291 -8.83 -10.84 -2.78
C THR A 291 -7.55 -10.56 -1.99
N HIS A 292 -6.39 -10.98 -2.51
CA HIS A 292 -5.06 -10.71 -1.94
C HIS A 292 -4.88 -11.14 -0.47
N GLY A 293 -5.57 -12.21 -0.03
CA GLY A 293 -5.46 -12.64 1.36
C GLY A 293 -5.76 -14.13 1.56
N PRO A 294 -5.76 -14.56 2.82
CA PRO A 294 -6.04 -15.94 3.17
C PRO A 294 -7.52 -16.27 2.97
N PRO A 295 -7.86 -17.46 2.45
CA PRO A 295 -9.24 -17.88 2.23
C PRO A 295 -10.05 -17.93 3.53
N GLU A 296 -9.42 -18.18 4.67
CA GLU A 296 -10.03 -18.23 5.99
C GLU A 296 -10.70 -16.93 6.41
N PHE A 297 -10.32 -15.79 5.78
CA PHE A 297 -10.99 -14.51 6.04
C PHE A 297 -12.42 -14.49 5.52
N VAL A 298 -12.67 -15.15 4.39
CA VAL A 298 -14.04 -15.32 3.85
C VAL A 298 -14.90 -16.11 4.84
N ASP A 299 -14.39 -17.22 5.36
CA ASP A 299 -15.10 -18.04 6.35
C ASP A 299 -15.41 -17.20 7.60
N HIS A 300 -14.44 -16.43 8.07
CA HIS A 300 -14.62 -15.55 9.22
C HIS A 300 -15.70 -14.47 9.00
N LEU A 301 -15.77 -13.88 7.81
CA LEU A 301 -16.84 -12.94 7.47
C LEU A 301 -18.22 -13.63 7.43
N CYS A 302 -18.29 -14.85 6.90
CA CYS A 302 -19.53 -15.65 6.91
C CYS A 302 -19.97 -15.99 8.33
N ASP A 303 -19.06 -16.34 9.22
CA ASP A 303 -19.35 -16.61 10.64
C ASP A 303 -19.88 -15.35 11.37
N LEU A 304 -19.46 -14.17 10.94
CA LEU A 304 -19.98 -12.87 11.41
C LEU A 304 -21.34 -12.48 10.77
N GLY A 305 -21.89 -13.34 9.90
CA GLY A 305 -23.19 -13.12 9.24
C GLY A 305 -23.12 -12.30 7.96
N PHE A 306 -21.94 -12.05 7.41
CA PHE A 306 -21.79 -11.36 6.12
C PHE A 306 -21.86 -12.34 4.95
N ASN A 307 -22.35 -11.87 3.81
CA ASN A 307 -22.41 -12.63 2.57
C ASN A 307 -21.09 -12.47 1.79
N ALA A 308 -20.10 -13.30 2.12
CA ALA A 308 -18.72 -13.17 1.63
C ALA A 308 -18.30 -14.35 0.73
N TYR A 309 -17.48 -14.05 -0.27
CA TYR A 309 -16.99 -14.99 -1.29
C TYR A 309 -15.51 -14.71 -1.63
N PRO A 310 -14.73 -15.72 -2.05
CA PRO A 310 -13.45 -15.45 -2.70
C PRO A 310 -13.69 -14.84 -4.09
N LEU A 311 -12.96 -13.77 -4.44
CA LEU A 311 -13.03 -13.17 -5.78
C LEU A 311 -12.56 -14.14 -6.86
N ASN A 312 -11.54 -14.97 -6.55
CA ASN A 312 -11.02 -16.02 -7.40
C ASN A 312 -11.34 -17.37 -6.75
N PRO A 313 -12.50 -17.99 -7.04
CA PRO A 313 -12.82 -19.29 -6.48
C PRO A 313 -11.76 -20.30 -6.91
N PRO A 314 -11.35 -21.24 -6.01
CA PRO A 314 -10.39 -22.27 -6.36
C PRO A 314 -10.91 -23.03 -7.59
N ARG A 315 -10.05 -23.15 -8.63
CA ARG A 315 -10.39 -23.97 -9.80
C ARG A 315 -10.76 -25.35 -9.28
N GLN A 316 -11.99 -25.79 -9.48
CA GLN A 316 -12.36 -27.18 -9.25
C GLN A 316 -11.36 -28.04 -10.02
N ARG A 317 -10.50 -28.79 -9.31
CA ARG A 317 -9.70 -29.82 -9.95
C ARG A 317 -10.71 -30.79 -10.53
N ARG A 318 -10.84 -30.82 -11.86
CA ARG A 318 -11.54 -31.90 -12.52
C ARG A 318 -10.85 -33.19 -12.06
N LEU A 319 -11.54 -33.96 -11.25
CA LEU A 319 -11.18 -35.33 -10.97
C LEU A 319 -11.47 -36.11 -12.27
N PHE A 320 -10.43 -36.31 -13.06
CA PHE A 320 -10.37 -37.32 -14.09
C PHE A 320 -9.03 -38.03 -13.95
#